data_2dfde43e2cb85303c13349abd179f1f2
#
_entry.id   2dfde43e2cb85303c13349abd179f1f2
#
_cell.length_a   1.000
_cell.length_b   1.000
_cell.length_c   1.000
_cell.angle_alpha   90.00
_cell.angle_beta   90.00
_cell.angle_gamma   90.00
#
_symmetry.space_group_name_H-M   'P 1'
#
loop_
_entity.id
_entity.type
_entity.pdbx_description
1 polymer ?
#
loop_
_entity_poly.entity_id
_entity_poly.type
_entity_poly.pdbx_seq_one_letter_code
_entity_poly.pdbx_strand_id
1 'polypeptide(L)'
;MKKRVEFVNPFIGTAGSGHALVGPLHPHGMVKLGPDTISLPCGGYDYTDGKILGFSHTHLEGVGGSGGRGNIMLSASVGDLKVEEKEFASVYSHEDESARVGYYQVRLLDYDINVELSATKHCGFHRYTFPKTKDAHILVDVGHTLGKSFNLCFDGEIEALNDHSFRGWGSYPLTRDREKRNVMKIYFYGETSQPFESFQ
;
A
#
# COMPACT_ATOMS: atom_id res chain seq x y z
N MET A 1 18.92 26.09 12.71
CA MET A 1 19.07 25.99 11.25
C MET A 1 18.32 24.73 10.82
N LYS A 2 17.32 24.83 9.91
CA LYS A 2 16.58 23.66 9.42
C LYS A 2 17.53 22.71 8.68
N LYS A 3 17.34 21.40 8.87
CA LYS A 3 18.08 20.39 8.09
C LYS A 3 17.59 20.40 6.64
N ARG A 4 18.44 20.07 5.66
CA ARG A 4 18.08 20.09 4.23
C ARG A 4 16.86 19.22 3.91
N VAL A 5 16.69 18.10 4.61
CA VAL A 5 15.55 17.19 4.43
C VAL A 5 14.20 17.83 4.78
N GLU A 6 14.17 18.88 5.60
CA GLU A 6 12.94 19.61 5.96
C GLU A 6 12.39 20.50 4.84
N PHE A 7 13.16 20.68 3.76
CA PHE A 7 12.73 21.41 2.55
C PHE A 7 12.18 20.49 1.47
N VAL A 8 12.23 19.18 1.67
CA VAL A 8 11.68 18.22 0.72
C VAL A 8 10.16 18.16 0.90
N ASN A 9 9.43 18.38 -0.18
CA ASN A 9 7.99 18.17 -0.22
C ASN A 9 7.69 16.90 -1.06
N PRO A 10 7.32 15.77 -0.41
CA PRO A 10 7.05 14.51 -1.12
C PRO A 10 5.83 14.54 -2.03
N PHE A 11 4.95 15.54 -1.92
CA PHE A 11 3.76 15.66 -2.78
C PHE A 11 4.07 16.26 -4.16
N ILE A 12 5.27 16.79 -4.38
CA ILE A 12 5.64 17.33 -5.69
C ILE A 12 5.67 16.21 -6.71
N GLY A 13 4.90 16.36 -7.80
CA GLY A 13 4.81 15.38 -8.89
C GLY A 13 3.86 14.22 -8.62
N THR A 14 2.99 14.30 -7.61
CA THR A 14 2.02 13.24 -7.29
C THR A 14 0.64 13.45 -7.93
N ALA A 15 0.42 14.54 -8.66
CA ALA A 15 -0.84 14.80 -9.36
C ALA A 15 -0.76 14.48 -10.85
N GLY A 16 -1.85 13.99 -11.41
CA GLY A 16 -1.98 13.70 -12.84
C GLY A 16 -0.98 12.66 -13.34
N SER A 17 -0.17 13.03 -14.33
CA SER A 17 0.82 12.10 -14.92
C SER A 17 2.21 12.17 -14.27
N GLY A 18 2.33 12.75 -13.08
CA GLY A 18 3.61 12.93 -12.41
C GLY A 18 4.23 11.64 -11.89
N HIS A 19 3.40 10.70 -11.44
CA HIS A 19 3.78 9.37 -10.92
C HIS A 19 4.90 9.38 -9.87
N ALA A 20 5.01 10.46 -9.09
CA ALA A 20 5.93 10.49 -7.96
C ALA A 20 5.34 9.70 -6.79
N LEU A 21 6.19 8.93 -6.11
CA LEU A 21 5.79 8.20 -4.91
C LEU A 21 5.71 9.16 -3.72
N VAL A 22 4.55 9.17 -3.05
CA VAL A 22 4.39 9.77 -1.72
C VAL A 22 4.43 8.67 -0.66
N GLY A 23 5.54 8.49 -0.02
CA GLY A 23 5.65 7.45 0.99
C GLY A 23 7.09 7.19 1.41
N PRO A 24 7.28 6.41 2.48
CA PRO A 24 8.61 6.08 2.94
C PRO A 24 9.28 5.06 2.01
N LEU A 25 10.50 5.37 1.64
CA LEU A 25 11.38 4.44 0.95
C LEU A 25 12.83 4.64 1.42
N HIS A 26 13.59 3.56 1.42
CA HIS A 26 15.04 3.61 1.55
C HIS A 26 15.65 3.70 0.14
N PRO A 27 16.64 4.58 -0.12
CA PRO A 27 17.31 4.64 -1.42
C PRO A 27 17.78 3.25 -1.86
N HIS A 28 17.37 2.84 -3.07
CA HIS A 28 17.63 1.50 -3.61
C HIS A 28 17.07 0.33 -2.77
N GLY A 29 16.07 0.60 -1.91
CA GLY A 29 15.36 -0.44 -1.17
C GLY A 29 14.44 -1.26 -2.07
N MET A 30 14.13 -2.48 -1.64
CA MET A 30 13.12 -3.33 -2.27
C MET A 30 11.72 -2.80 -1.96
N VAL A 31 11.48 -2.38 -0.71
CA VAL A 31 10.20 -1.85 -0.26
C VAL A 31 10.10 -0.38 -0.62
N LYS A 32 9.04 -0.04 -1.33
CA LYS A 32 8.60 1.29 -1.69
C LYS A 32 7.16 1.43 -1.23
N LEU A 33 7.01 1.69 0.06
CA LEU A 33 5.71 1.72 0.73
C LEU A 33 5.00 3.05 0.48
N GLY A 34 3.73 3.00 0.15
CA GLY A 34 2.94 4.21 -0.07
C GLY A 34 1.45 3.94 -0.17
N PRO A 35 0.63 5.00 -0.14
CA PRO A 35 -0.80 4.90 -0.37
C PRO A 35 -1.13 4.63 -1.83
N ASP A 36 -2.18 3.86 -2.05
CA ASP A 36 -2.82 3.62 -3.33
C ASP A 36 -4.20 4.27 -3.35
N THR A 37 -4.44 5.17 -4.30
CA THR A 37 -5.69 5.91 -4.40
C THR A 37 -6.65 5.32 -5.42
N ILE A 38 -7.92 5.74 -5.35
CA ILE A 38 -9.06 5.08 -6.03
C ILE A 38 -8.95 5.04 -7.56
N SER A 39 -8.23 5.96 -8.19
CA SER A 39 -8.01 5.98 -9.64
C SER A 39 -6.96 4.96 -10.10
N LEU A 40 -6.24 4.31 -9.16
CA LEU A 40 -5.18 3.34 -9.40
C LEU A 40 -4.12 3.84 -10.41
N PRO A 41 -3.53 5.01 -10.18
CA PRO A 41 -2.50 5.51 -11.07
C PRO A 41 -1.26 4.61 -11.02
N CYS A 42 -0.43 4.66 -12.05
CA CYS A 42 0.79 3.83 -12.11
C CYS A 42 1.75 4.04 -10.93
N GLY A 43 1.74 5.22 -10.33
CA GLY A 43 2.53 5.57 -9.14
C GLY A 43 1.87 5.21 -7.81
N GLY A 44 0.63 4.72 -7.82
CA GLY A 44 -0.16 4.38 -6.63
C GLY A 44 -1.01 5.52 -6.09
N TYR A 45 -0.48 6.72 -6.05
CA TYR A 45 -1.12 7.89 -5.47
C TYR A 45 -1.35 8.99 -6.50
N ASP A 46 -2.56 9.53 -6.54
CA ASP A 46 -2.88 10.78 -7.23
C ASP A 46 -3.41 11.80 -6.21
N TYR A 47 -2.74 12.96 -6.12
CA TYR A 47 -3.09 14.04 -5.19
C TYR A 47 -4.52 14.56 -5.37
N THR A 48 -5.12 14.37 -6.54
CA THR A 48 -6.49 14.82 -6.83
C THR A 48 -7.57 13.81 -6.43
N ASP A 49 -7.18 12.60 -6.05
CA ASP A 49 -8.12 11.59 -5.58
C ASP A 49 -8.61 11.87 -4.15
N GLY A 50 -9.85 11.51 -3.86
CA GLY A 50 -10.46 11.71 -2.54
C GLY A 50 -10.57 10.46 -1.69
N LYS A 51 -10.04 9.31 -2.17
CA LYS A 51 -10.11 8.03 -1.43
C LYS A 51 -8.81 7.24 -1.55
N ILE A 52 -8.45 6.60 -0.44
CA ILE A 52 -7.36 5.62 -0.35
C ILE A 52 -7.95 4.21 -0.29
N LEU A 53 -7.40 3.30 -1.10
CA LEU A 53 -7.68 1.87 -1.09
C LEU A 53 -6.88 1.16 -0.01
N GLY A 54 -5.61 1.45 0.07
CA GLY A 54 -4.69 0.81 0.99
C GLY A 54 -3.26 1.30 0.79
N PHE A 55 -2.32 0.50 1.27
CA PHE A 55 -0.89 0.85 1.30
C PHE A 55 -0.08 -0.33 0.80
N SER A 56 0.40 -0.25 -0.43
CA SER A 56 1.17 -1.34 -1.04
C SER A 56 2.68 -1.16 -0.89
N HIS A 57 3.43 -2.24 -1.07
CA HIS A 57 4.86 -2.30 -0.76
C HIS A 57 5.77 -2.13 -1.98
N THR A 58 5.20 -2.15 -3.18
CA THR A 58 5.99 -2.03 -4.42
C THR A 58 5.41 -0.95 -5.32
N HIS A 59 6.17 0.09 -5.57
CA HIS A 59 5.77 1.18 -6.48
C HIS A 59 6.83 1.41 -7.56
N LEU A 60 6.38 1.90 -8.71
CA LEU A 60 7.23 2.52 -9.72
C LEU A 60 7.08 4.03 -9.59
N GLU A 61 8.19 4.72 -9.48
CA GLU A 61 8.21 6.18 -9.40
C GLU A 61 8.81 6.81 -10.66
N GLY A 62 8.28 7.97 -11.03
CA GLY A 62 8.89 8.88 -12.01
C GLY A 62 8.92 8.42 -13.46
N VAL A 63 8.28 7.32 -13.78
CA VAL A 63 8.26 6.79 -15.16
C VAL A 63 6.82 6.63 -15.56
N GLY A 64 6.37 7.31 -16.58
CA GLY A 64 5.07 7.05 -17.19
C GLY A 64 4.99 5.59 -17.63
N GLY A 65 4.82 4.69 -16.68
CA GLY A 65 4.79 3.25 -16.89
C GLY A 65 3.37 2.74 -17.11
N SER A 66 3.26 1.50 -17.50
CA SER A 66 1.98 0.82 -17.72
C SER A 66 1.43 0.13 -16.46
N GLY A 67 1.95 0.47 -15.28
CA GLY A 67 1.53 -0.16 -14.02
C GLY A 67 2.20 -1.51 -13.75
N GLY A 68 1.59 -2.29 -12.86
CA GLY A 68 2.03 -3.65 -12.54
C GLY A 68 2.90 -3.78 -11.30
N ARG A 69 2.91 -2.76 -10.50
CA ARG A 69 3.35 -2.76 -9.10
C ARG A 69 2.12 -2.51 -8.22
N GLY A 70 2.32 -2.14 -6.97
CA GLY A 70 1.25 -2.09 -5.98
C GLY A 70 1.04 -3.44 -5.32
N ASN A 71 2.04 -4.30 -5.38
CA ASN A 71 1.91 -5.66 -4.89
C ASN A 71 1.98 -5.69 -3.36
N ILE A 72 1.25 -6.62 -2.78
CA ILE A 72 1.10 -6.84 -1.34
C ILE A 72 0.58 -5.55 -0.68
N MET A 73 -0.70 -5.30 -0.87
CA MET A 73 -1.38 -4.15 -0.26
C MET A 73 -1.94 -4.54 1.10
N LEU A 74 -1.80 -3.65 2.07
CA LEU A 74 -2.50 -3.70 3.34
C LEU A 74 -3.55 -2.59 3.39
N SER A 75 -4.75 -2.93 3.86
CA SER A 75 -5.79 -1.96 4.19
C SER A 75 -6.32 -2.20 5.60
N ALA A 76 -6.95 -1.19 6.20
CA ALA A 76 -7.52 -1.28 7.52
C ALA A 76 -8.96 -0.76 7.52
N SER A 77 -9.86 -1.44 8.21
CA SER A 77 -11.26 -1.07 8.31
C SER A 77 -11.85 -1.41 9.69
N VAL A 78 -13.04 -0.89 9.95
CA VAL A 78 -13.81 -1.13 11.17
C VAL A 78 -15.24 -1.48 10.78
N GLY A 79 -15.88 -2.37 11.56
CA GLY A 79 -17.25 -2.83 11.35
C GLY A 79 -17.31 -4.06 10.45
N ASP A 80 -18.32 -4.17 9.59
CA ASP A 80 -18.48 -5.32 8.72
C ASP A 80 -17.26 -5.52 7.80
N LEU A 81 -16.79 -6.76 7.72
CA LEU A 81 -15.65 -7.09 6.85
C LEU A 81 -16.02 -6.87 5.37
N LYS A 82 -15.24 -6.05 4.70
CA LYS A 82 -15.36 -5.75 3.27
C LYS A 82 -14.10 -6.19 2.57
N VAL A 83 -14.25 -6.89 1.47
CA VAL A 83 -13.13 -7.46 0.70
C VAL A 83 -13.00 -6.87 -0.71
N GLU A 84 -14.03 -6.18 -1.19
CA GLU A 84 -13.98 -5.52 -2.49
C GLU A 84 -13.35 -4.12 -2.37
N GLU A 85 -12.38 -3.81 -3.23
CA GLU A 85 -11.60 -2.54 -3.18
C GLU A 85 -12.46 -1.29 -3.04
N LYS A 86 -13.58 -1.23 -3.77
CA LYS A 86 -14.48 -0.07 -3.74
C LYS A 86 -15.26 0.05 -2.44
N GLU A 87 -15.42 -1.04 -1.71
CA GLU A 87 -16.19 -1.08 -0.47
C GLU A 87 -15.34 -0.74 0.74
N PHE A 88 -14.06 -1.14 0.76
CA PHE A 88 -13.16 -0.80 1.86
C PHE A 88 -12.36 0.49 1.66
N ALA A 89 -12.40 1.08 0.47
CA ALA A 89 -11.77 2.38 0.21
C ALA A 89 -12.30 3.47 1.14
N SER A 90 -11.41 4.21 1.78
CA SER A 90 -11.78 5.28 2.72
C SER A 90 -11.54 6.67 2.14
N VAL A 91 -12.44 7.58 2.42
CA VAL A 91 -12.24 9.02 2.23
C VAL A 91 -11.09 9.49 3.12
N TYR A 92 -10.30 10.42 2.63
CA TYR A 92 -9.27 11.14 3.38
C TYR A 92 -9.26 12.62 3.03
N SER A 93 -8.55 13.41 3.81
CA SER A 93 -8.35 14.85 3.57
C SER A 93 -6.86 15.18 3.61
N HIS A 94 -6.40 16.08 2.75
CA HIS A 94 -5.03 16.62 2.82
C HIS A 94 -4.76 17.41 4.09
N GLU A 95 -5.79 17.86 4.81
CA GLU A 95 -5.64 18.47 6.13
C GLU A 95 -5.22 17.45 7.20
N ASP A 96 -5.61 16.19 7.01
CA ASP A 96 -5.28 15.05 7.88
C ASP A 96 -4.17 14.16 7.28
N GLU A 97 -3.46 14.66 6.27
CA GLU A 97 -2.39 13.95 5.58
C GLU A 97 -1.06 14.67 5.77
N SER A 98 0.00 13.92 5.98
CA SER A 98 1.35 14.48 6.02
C SER A 98 2.40 13.51 5.49
N ALA A 99 3.39 14.06 4.79
CA ALA A 99 4.51 13.30 4.29
C ALA A 99 5.83 14.04 4.52
N ARG A 100 6.85 13.27 4.83
CA ARG A 100 8.24 13.73 4.93
C ARG A 100 9.17 12.60 4.53
N VAL A 101 10.42 12.89 4.30
CA VAL A 101 11.40 11.87 3.95
C VAL A 101 11.39 10.72 4.97
N GLY A 102 11.07 9.50 4.49
CA GLY A 102 11.01 8.28 5.30
C GLY A 102 9.76 8.10 6.16
N TYR A 103 8.74 8.93 5.98
CA TYR A 103 7.51 8.86 6.75
C TYR A 103 6.31 9.38 5.98
N TYR A 104 5.17 8.71 6.15
CA TYR A 104 3.87 9.12 5.66
C TYR A 104 2.81 8.89 6.75
N GLN A 105 1.82 9.77 6.81
CA GLN A 105 0.69 9.66 7.72
C GLN A 105 -0.58 10.15 7.04
N VAL A 106 -1.70 9.49 7.33
CA VAL A 106 -3.04 9.90 6.89
C VAL A 106 -4.11 9.37 7.85
N ARG A 107 -5.26 10.04 7.90
CA ARG A 107 -6.45 9.54 8.60
C ARG A 107 -7.46 9.02 7.58
N LEU A 108 -7.88 7.77 7.75
CA LEU A 108 -8.96 7.14 7.01
C LEU A 108 -10.28 7.56 7.66
N LEU A 109 -10.98 8.52 7.04
CA LEU A 109 -12.10 9.23 7.68
C LEU A 109 -13.34 8.34 7.84
N ASP A 110 -13.59 7.42 6.91
CA ASP A 110 -14.75 6.51 7.00
C ASP A 110 -14.65 5.53 8.17
N TYR A 111 -13.44 5.29 8.68
CA TYR A 111 -13.15 4.31 9.73
C TYR A 111 -12.56 4.93 10.99
N ASP A 112 -12.27 6.22 10.97
CA ASP A 112 -11.57 6.92 12.06
C ASP A 112 -10.23 6.25 12.44
N ILE A 113 -9.48 5.78 11.44
CA ILE A 113 -8.20 5.11 11.62
C ILE A 113 -7.08 6.06 11.26
N ASN A 114 -6.13 6.29 12.18
CA ASN A 114 -4.90 6.98 11.85
C ASN A 114 -3.85 5.96 11.39
N VAL A 115 -3.25 6.21 10.23
CA VAL A 115 -2.24 5.35 9.60
C VAL A 115 -0.91 6.09 9.55
N GLU A 116 0.14 5.43 10.00
CA GLU A 116 1.51 5.90 9.92
C GLU A 116 2.38 4.85 9.24
N LEU A 117 3.20 5.28 8.30
CA LEU A 117 4.07 4.41 7.52
C LEU A 117 5.54 4.82 7.66
N SER A 118 6.41 3.82 7.74
CA SER A 118 7.86 3.97 7.59
C SER A 118 8.44 2.76 6.88
N ALA A 119 9.67 2.82 6.39
CA ALA A 119 10.28 1.71 5.68
C ALA A 119 11.78 1.62 5.93
N THR A 120 12.29 0.40 5.87
CA THR A 120 13.71 0.10 5.70
C THR A 120 13.95 -0.43 4.29
N LYS A 121 15.15 -0.93 4.03
CA LYS A 121 15.50 -1.49 2.71
C LYS A 121 14.61 -2.68 2.30
N HIS A 122 14.15 -3.47 3.27
CA HIS A 122 13.43 -4.73 3.02
C HIS A 122 12.11 -4.86 3.78
N CYS A 123 11.79 -3.92 4.69
CA CYS A 123 10.59 -4.00 5.50
C CYS A 123 9.76 -2.73 5.39
N GLY A 124 8.45 -2.88 5.27
CA GLY A 124 7.46 -1.85 5.49
C GLY A 124 6.95 -1.90 6.92
N PHE A 125 6.81 -0.75 7.56
CA PHE A 125 6.22 -0.62 8.89
C PHE A 125 4.93 0.15 8.78
N HIS A 126 3.87 -0.46 9.30
CA HIS A 126 2.55 0.13 9.38
C HIS A 126 2.16 0.27 10.84
N ARG A 127 1.63 1.43 11.20
CA ARG A 127 0.95 1.62 12.47
C ARG A 127 -0.47 2.05 12.16
N TYR A 128 -1.43 1.25 12.57
CA TYR A 128 -2.84 1.55 12.51
C TYR A 128 -3.34 1.85 13.92
N THR A 129 -3.82 3.07 14.14
CA THR A 129 -4.47 3.45 15.39
C THR A 129 -5.97 3.44 15.17
N PHE A 130 -6.62 2.41 15.67
CA PHE A 130 -8.05 2.21 15.54
C PHE A 130 -8.82 3.00 16.60
N PRO A 131 -10.08 3.42 16.33
CA PRO A 131 -11.01 3.82 17.39
C PRO A 131 -11.27 2.63 18.32
N LYS A 132 -11.88 2.89 19.48
CA LYS A 132 -12.24 1.81 20.40
C LYS A 132 -13.32 0.94 19.78
N THR A 133 -12.96 -0.24 19.32
CA THR A 133 -13.85 -1.20 18.67
C THR A 133 -13.41 -2.63 18.96
N LYS A 134 -14.30 -3.60 18.71
CA LYS A 134 -13.99 -5.03 18.66
C LYS A 134 -13.92 -5.56 17.21
N ASP A 135 -14.34 -4.76 16.25
CA ASP A 135 -14.51 -5.15 14.84
C ASP A 135 -13.47 -4.43 13.99
N ALA A 136 -12.20 -4.54 14.40
CA ALA A 136 -11.06 -4.00 13.65
C ALA A 136 -10.49 -5.06 12.70
N HIS A 137 -10.26 -4.69 11.44
CA HIS A 137 -9.77 -5.59 10.41
C HIS A 137 -8.51 -5.04 9.74
N ILE A 138 -7.57 -5.93 9.45
CA ILE A 138 -6.47 -5.71 8.51
C ILE A 138 -6.68 -6.66 7.33
N LEU A 139 -6.84 -6.11 6.14
CA LEU A 139 -6.88 -6.85 4.90
C LEU A 139 -5.47 -6.91 4.31
N VAL A 140 -5.05 -8.10 3.89
CA VAL A 140 -3.80 -8.31 3.15
C VAL A 140 -4.17 -8.79 1.75
N ASP A 141 -4.01 -7.94 0.76
CA ASP A 141 -4.36 -8.23 -0.62
C ASP A 141 -3.11 -8.53 -1.45
N VAL A 142 -2.94 -9.79 -1.81
CA VAL A 142 -1.89 -10.25 -2.73
C VAL A 142 -2.29 -10.06 -4.20
N GLY A 143 -3.58 -9.90 -4.46
CA GLY A 143 -4.14 -9.70 -5.80
C GLY A 143 -3.93 -8.28 -6.33
N HIS A 144 -3.75 -7.33 -5.44
CA HIS A 144 -3.68 -5.90 -5.79
C HIS A 144 -2.55 -5.58 -6.76
N THR A 145 -2.87 -4.73 -7.75
CA THR A 145 -1.90 -4.19 -8.71
C THR A 145 -2.33 -2.82 -9.21
N LEU A 146 -1.34 -1.96 -9.48
CA LEU A 146 -1.55 -0.62 -10.00
C LEU A 146 -1.62 -0.59 -11.52
N GLY A 147 -2.36 0.39 -12.05
CA GLY A 147 -2.49 0.61 -13.48
C GLY A 147 -3.42 -0.40 -14.15
N LYS A 148 -3.43 -0.41 -15.49
CA LYS A 148 -4.36 -1.24 -16.26
C LYS A 148 -3.84 -2.67 -16.43
N SER A 149 -4.52 -3.54 -15.90
CA SER A 149 -4.92 -4.96 -16.02
C SER A 149 -4.06 -6.03 -16.73
N PHE A 150 -2.85 -5.80 -17.23
CA PHE A 150 -2.10 -6.92 -17.82
C PHE A 150 -1.17 -7.65 -16.83
N ASN A 151 -0.94 -7.04 -15.67
CA ASN A 151 -0.08 -7.59 -14.62
C ASN A 151 -0.86 -8.11 -13.43
N LEU A 152 -2.10 -8.53 -13.62
CA LEU A 152 -2.93 -9.07 -12.55
C LEU A 152 -2.26 -10.29 -11.93
N CYS A 153 -2.33 -10.38 -10.61
CA CYS A 153 -1.97 -11.59 -9.89
C CYS A 153 -2.80 -12.77 -10.42
N PHE A 154 -2.16 -13.86 -10.74
CA PHE A 154 -2.84 -15.05 -11.26
C PHE A 154 -2.73 -16.28 -10.36
N ASP A 155 -1.92 -16.17 -9.31
CA ASP A 155 -1.74 -17.22 -8.32
C ASP A 155 -1.12 -16.61 -7.05
N GLY A 156 -1.56 -17.06 -5.88
CA GLY A 156 -1.07 -16.54 -4.62
C GLY A 156 -1.65 -17.27 -3.42
N GLU A 157 -0.99 -17.12 -2.30
CA GLU A 157 -1.38 -17.77 -1.06
C GLU A 157 -0.98 -16.90 0.14
N ILE A 158 -1.80 -16.92 1.18
CA ILE A 158 -1.50 -16.34 2.50
C ILE A 158 -1.86 -17.38 3.55
N GLU A 159 -0.98 -17.61 4.50
CA GLU A 159 -1.22 -18.49 5.64
C GLU A 159 -0.82 -17.82 6.96
N ALA A 160 -1.60 -18.04 8.01
CA ALA A 160 -1.21 -17.71 9.37
C ALA A 160 -0.23 -18.76 9.89
N LEU A 161 0.84 -18.30 10.54
CA LEU A 161 1.81 -19.19 11.19
C LEU A 161 1.49 -19.33 12.68
N ASN A 162 0.96 -18.30 13.29
CA ASN A 162 0.43 -18.22 14.65
C ASN A 162 -0.49 -16.99 14.74
N ASP A 163 -0.91 -16.60 15.93
CA ASP A 163 -1.80 -15.45 16.16
C ASP A 163 -1.14 -14.07 15.99
N HIS A 164 0.15 -14.02 15.72
CA HIS A 164 0.92 -12.78 15.50
C HIS A 164 1.60 -12.71 14.15
N SER A 165 1.70 -13.79 13.40
CA SER A 165 2.48 -13.81 12.18
C SER A 165 1.82 -14.59 11.06
N PHE A 166 2.07 -14.12 9.85
CA PHE A 166 1.58 -14.70 8.62
C PHE A 166 2.66 -14.59 7.54
N ARG A 167 2.54 -15.39 6.52
CA ARG A 167 3.37 -15.31 5.32
C ARG A 167 2.55 -15.56 4.07
N GLY A 168 3.11 -15.23 2.95
CA GLY A 168 2.44 -15.48 1.69
C GLY A 168 3.32 -15.20 0.50
N TRP A 169 2.72 -15.35 -0.66
CA TRP A 169 3.34 -15.02 -1.93
C TRP A 169 2.29 -14.71 -2.99
N GLY A 170 2.69 -13.95 -4.00
CA GLY A 170 1.88 -13.69 -5.19
C GLY A 170 2.71 -13.83 -6.46
N SER A 171 2.07 -14.26 -7.55
CA SER A 171 2.65 -14.44 -8.88
C SER A 171 2.06 -13.45 -9.87
N TYR A 172 2.93 -12.68 -10.51
CA TYR A 172 2.55 -11.59 -11.41
C TYR A 172 3.28 -11.73 -12.74
N PRO A 173 2.61 -11.49 -13.89
CA PRO A 173 3.30 -11.49 -15.18
C PRO A 173 4.21 -10.27 -15.30
N LEU A 174 5.41 -10.44 -15.83
CA LEU A 174 6.35 -9.35 -16.08
C LEU A 174 6.16 -8.70 -17.45
N THR A 175 5.47 -9.35 -18.36
CA THR A 175 5.29 -8.88 -19.74
C THR A 175 3.84 -9.03 -20.22
N ARG A 176 3.45 -8.19 -21.19
CA ARG A 176 2.15 -8.31 -21.87
C ARG A 176 2.03 -9.58 -22.73
N ASP A 177 3.17 -10.14 -23.13
CA ASP A 177 3.24 -11.36 -23.92
C ASP A 177 2.96 -12.56 -23.03
N ARG A 178 1.75 -13.09 -23.12
CA ARG A 178 1.30 -14.26 -22.36
C ARG A 178 2.02 -15.57 -22.74
N GLU A 179 2.69 -15.61 -23.90
CA GLU A 179 3.46 -16.77 -24.34
C GLU A 179 4.87 -16.78 -23.71
N LYS A 180 5.44 -15.59 -23.46
CA LYS A 180 6.71 -15.45 -22.75
C LYS A 180 6.45 -15.34 -21.26
N ARG A 181 6.11 -16.42 -20.61
CA ARG A 181 5.78 -16.50 -19.18
C ARG A 181 6.93 -16.09 -18.24
N ASN A 182 7.41 -14.87 -18.38
CA ASN A 182 8.25 -14.28 -17.35
C ASN A 182 7.37 -13.90 -16.17
N VAL A 183 7.49 -14.65 -15.10
CA VAL A 183 6.72 -14.50 -13.88
C VAL A 183 7.60 -13.90 -12.80
N MET A 184 7.10 -12.90 -12.12
CA MET A 184 7.68 -12.41 -10.88
C MET A 184 6.89 -13.03 -9.71
N LYS A 185 7.56 -13.74 -8.82
CA LYS A 185 7.02 -14.14 -7.54
C LYS A 185 7.52 -13.20 -6.46
N ILE A 186 6.58 -12.70 -5.64
CA ILE A 186 6.89 -11.89 -4.47
C ILE A 186 6.50 -12.70 -3.25
N TYR A 187 7.46 -12.94 -2.38
CA TYR A 187 7.28 -13.59 -1.09
C TYR A 187 7.32 -12.53 0.00
N PHE A 188 6.48 -12.69 1.01
CA PHE A 188 6.45 -11.78 2.15
C PHE A 188 6.21 -12.54 3.45
N TYR A 189 6.59 -11.87 4.53
CA TYR A 189 6.33 -12.27 5.91
C TYR A 189 5.84 -11.03 6.66
N GLY A 190 4.82 -11.19 7.49
CA GLY A 190 4.25 -10.14 8.30
C GLY A 190 4.14 -10.52 9.76
N GLU A 191 4.33 -9.54 10.63
CA GLU A 191 4.12 -9.66 12.08
C GLU A 191 3.23 -8.53 12.58
N THR A 192 2.35 -8.86 13.53
CA THR A 192 1.48 -7.92 14.22
C THR A 192 1.91 -7.77 15.68
N SER A 193 1.85 -6.56 16.21
CA SER A 193 2.17 -6.27 17.61
C SER A 193 1.09 -6.76 18.59
N GLN A 194 -0.12 -6.96 18.09
CA GLN A 194 -1.23 -7.54 18.84
C GLN A 194 -1.65 -8.85 18.17
N PRO A 195 -2.13 -9.85 18.92
CA PRO A 195 -2.65 -11.06 18.30
C PRO A 195 -3.91 -10.73 17.49
N PHE A 196 -4.09 -11.40 16.36
CA PHE A 196 -5.37 -11.41 15.65
C PHE A 196 -6.23 -12.56 16.17
N GLU A 197 -7.53 -12.27 16.36
CA GLU A 197 -8.48 -13.26 16.90
C GLU A 197 -8.86 -14.32 15.86
N SER A 198 -8.86 -13.94 14.59
CA SER A 198 -9.19 -14.82 13.45
C SER A 198 -8.38 -14.46 12.21
N PHE A 199 -8.16 -15.45 11.37
CA PHE A 199 -7.54 -15.33 10.05
C PHE A 199 -8.43 -16.07 9.05
N GLN A 200 -8.88 -15.36 8.00
CA GLN A 200 -9.84 -15.89 7.01
C GLN A 200 -9.25 -15.79 5.60
#